data_ffd4e057d8337b2eb2f61ffc097997ef
#
_entry.id   ffd4e057d8337b2eb2f61ffc097997ef
#
_cell.length_a   1.000
_cell.length_b   1.000
_cell.length_c   1.000
_cell.angle_alpha   90.00
_cell.angle_beta   90.00
_cell.angle_gamma   90.00
#
_symmetry.space_group_name_H-M   'P 1'
#
loop_
_entity.id
_entity.type
_entity.pdbx_description
1 polymer ?
#
loop_
_entity_poly.entity_id
_entity_poly.type
_entity_poly.pdbx_seq_one_letter_code
_entity_poly.pdbx_strand_id
1 'polypeptide(L)'
;MIRIAAFFVFSLAFLSCETSVPQFDSQSAFKHLIEQCDFGPRNPGSEGHENTKNYILDITKAFADSVIVQNFSFESALEKKSHQGFNIVARFNPSSETQILIGAHWDTRPYADRDLEKKNFYKPILGANDGASGVAILLELAKLLNKNKPTIGVNLVFFDAEDSGVSEENESYCKGSIFFAKNLPIPNIKEAIILDMVGDKQLSLPIERNSLNFNPILVRQLWDRAKKLNLKAFKGVVGLAIYDDHVPLFQYANIPSIDIIDFRYPNSFKNYWHTVEDTPKNCSPESLGQVGRLMVDYIFNRKFYSTK
;
A
#
# COMPACT_ATOMS: atom_id res chain seq x y z
N MET A 1 -42.73 31.08 -58.25
CA MET A 1 -42.20 29.78 -57.80
C MET A 1 -41.02 30.03 -56.92
N ILE A 2 -41.21 29.98 -55.61
CA ILE A 2 -40.17 30.21 -54.59
C ILE A 2 -39.71 28.82 -54.14
N ARG A 3 -38.39 28.52 -54.38
CA ARG A 3 -37.77 27.27 -53.93
C ARG A 3 -37.22 27.50 -52.49
N ILE A 4 -37.81 26.81 -51.53
CA ILE A 4 -37.31 26.78 -50.15
C ILE A 4 -36.27 25.66 -50.09
N ALA A 5 -35.02 26.02 -49.82
CA ALA A 5 -33.94 25.10 -49.56
C ALA A 5 -33.93 24.75 -48.06
N ALA A 6 -34.21 23.52 -47.72
CA ALA A 6 -34.12 23.03 -46.35
C ALA A 6 -32.65 22.67 -46.01
N PHE A 7 -32.05 23.39 -45.07
CA PHE A 7 -30.73 23.07 -44.52
C PHE A 7 -30.92 22.02 -43.40
N PHE A 8 -30.46 20.80 -43.67
CA PHE A 8 -30.36 19.77 -42.64
C PHE A 8 -29.05 20.02 -41.84
N VAL A 9 -29.20 20.49 -40.61
CA VAL A 9 -28.05 20.56 -39.67
C VAL A 9 -27.90 19.19 -39.04
N PHE A 10 -26.83 18.48 -39.46
CA PHE A 10 -26.43 17.22 -38.84
C PHE A 10 -25.67 17.53 -37.53
N SER A 11 -26.35 17.40 -36.40
CA SER A 11 -25.71 17.53 -35.09
C SER A 11 -24.92 16.27 -34.81
N LEU A 12 -23.59 16.31 -34.96
CA LEU A 12 -22.69 15.26 -34.50
C LEU A 12 -22.67 15.32 -32.95
N ALA A 13 -23.42 14.44 -32.32
CA ALA A 13 -23.25 14.17 -30.89
C ALA A 13 -21.92 13.42 -30.70
N PHE A 14 -20.89 14.13 -30.25
CA PHE A 14 -19.69 13.50 -29.72
C PHE A 14 -20.08 12.76 -28.43
N LEU A 15 -20.31 11.46 -28.53
CA LEU A 15 -20.32 10.57 -27.38
C LEU A 15 -18.91 10.58 -26.79
N SER A 16 -18.67 11.47 -25.82
CA SER A 16 -17.52 11.38 -24.93
C SER A 16 -17.66 10.06 -24.17
N CYS A 17 -16.93 9.05 -24.57
CA CYS A 17 -16.76 7.84 -23.80
C CYS A 17 -15.92 8.22 -22.58
N GLU A 18 -16.56 8.75 -21.51
CA GLU A 18 -15.91 8.84 -20.22
C GLU A 18 -15.67 7.41 -19.77
N THR A 19 -14.41 6.98 -19.84
CA THR A 19 -14.01 5.70 -19.25
C THR A 19 -14.31 5.79 -17.76
N SER A 20 -15.34 5.06 -17.31
CA SER A 20 -15.71 5.02 -15.90
C SER A 20 -14.53 4.49 -15.09
N VAL A 21 -14.18 5.19 -14.01
CA VAL A 21 -13.13 4.72 -13.07
C VAL A 21 -13.53 3.35 -12.55
N PRO A 22 -12.64 2.33 -12.61
CA PRO A 22 -12.95 1.00 -12.13
C PRO A 22 -13.36 1.00 -10.66
N GLN A 23 -14.22 0.06 -10.28
CA GLN A 23 -14.66 -0.07 -8.90
C GLN A 23 -13.74 -1.01 -8.12
N PHE A 24 -13.28 -0.59 -6.94
CA PHE A 24 -12.49 -1.41 -6.01
C PHE A 24 -13.40 -2.38 -5.25
N ASP A 25 -13.06 -3.66 -5.23
CA ASP A 25 -13.79 -4.69 -4.49
C ASP A 25 -13.21 -4.88 -3.08
N SER A 26 -13.80 -4.20 -2.11
CA SER A 26 -13.36 -4.25 -0.72
C SER A 26 -13.56 -5.61 -0.05
N GLN A 27 -14.56 -6.39 -0.48
CA GLN A 27 -14.78 -7.74 0.04
C GLN A 27 -13.72 -8.71 -0.48
N SER A 28 -13.35 -8.59 -1.75
CA SER A 28 -12.24 -9.35 -2.34
C SER A 28 -10.91 -9.00 -1.64
N ALA A 29 -10.64 -7.73 -1.41
CA ALA A 29 -9.45 -7.30 -0.65
C ALA A 29 -9.44 -7.90 0.77
N PHE A 30 -10.57 -7.88 1.48
CA PHE A 30 -10.65 -8.45 2.82
C PHE A 30 -10.42 -9.97 2.85
N LYS A 31 -10.80 -10.71 1.80
CA LYS A 31 -10.44 -12.13 1.66
C LYS A 31 -8.94 -12.32 1.57
N HIS A 32 -8.22 -11.45 0.83
CA HIS A 32 -6.76 -11.50 0.80
C HIS A 32 -6.12 -11.24 2.16
N LEU A 33 -6.71 -10.38 3.00
CA LEU A 33 -6.25 -10.15 4.37
C LEU A 33 -6.42 -11.42 5.22
N ILE A 34 -7.60 -12.07 5.15
CA ILE A 34 -7.89 -13.29 5.90
C ILE A 34 -6.94 -14.41 5.47
N GLU A 35 -6.74 -14.64 4.17
CA GLU A 35 -5.86 -15.69 3.65
C GLU A 35 -4.43 -15.56 4.16
N GLN A 36 -3.88 -14.34 4.19
CA GLN A 36 -2.55 -14.08 4.77
C GLN A 36 -2.49 -14.45 6.26
N CYS A 37 -3.55 -14.15 7.02
CA CYS A 37 -3.62 -14.49 8.44
C CYS A 37 -3.81 -16.00 8.67
N ASP A 38 -4.51 -16.70 7.78
CA ASP A 38 -4.73 -18.14 7.85
C ASP A 38 -3.43 -18.93 7.62
N PHE A 39 -2.44 -18.37 6.91
CA PHE A 39 -1.08 -18.94 6.85
C PHE A 39 -0.32 -18.82 8.17
N GLY A 40 -0.82 -18.05 9.12
CA GLY A 40 -0.17 -17.76 10.40
C GLY A 40 0.76 -16.56 10.36
N PRO A 41 1.57 -16.37 11.43
CA PRO A 41 2.55 -15.30 11.51
C PRO A 41 3.55 -15.34 10.34
N ARG A 42 3.84 -14.17 9.78
CA ARG A 42 4.69 -14.03 8.59
C ARG A 42 6.09 -13.48 8.93
N ASN A 43 6.53 -13.65 10.17
CA ASN A 43 7.88 -13.23 10.56
C ASN A 43 8.94 -13.98 9.75
N PRO A 44 10.04 -13.30 9.33
CA PRO A 44 11.04 -13.87 8.42
C PRO A 44 11.53 -15.25 8.84
N GLY A 45 11.47 -16.20 7.90
CA GLY A 45 11.88 -17.60 8.10
C GLY A 45 10.81 -18.52 8.71
N SER A 46 9.60 -18.04 8.98
CA SER A 46 8.47 -18.87 9.40
C SER A 46 7.79 -19.56 8.21
N GLU A 47 6.96 -20.58 8.48
CA GLU A 47 6.13 -21.24 7.45
C GLU A 47 5.11 -20.25 6.86
N GLY A 48 4.49 -19.40 7.69
CA GLY A 48 3.57 -18.36 7.23
C GLY A 48 4.24 -17.36 6.29
N HIS A 49 5.50 -17.02 6.53
CA HIS A 49 6.31 -16.17 5.66
C HIS A 49 6.51 -16.82 4.27
N GLU A 50 6.90 -18.08 4.22
CA GLU A 50 7.08 -18.79 2.93
C GLU A 50 5.75 -18.95 2.17
N ASN A 51 4.67 -19.31 2.88
CA ASN A 51 3.35 -19.49 2.27
C ASN A 51 2.81 -18.14 1.73
N THR A 52 2.96 -17.05 2.46
CA THR A 52 2.53 -15.72 2.01
C THR A 52 3.36 -15.22 0.83
N LYS A 53 4.69 -15.42 0.83
CA LYS A 53 5.53 -15.12 -0.32
C LYS A 53 5.01 -15.81 -1.58
N ASN A 54 4.74 -17.12 -1.49
CA ASN A 54 4.25 -17.89 -2.62
C ASN A 54 2.86 -17.41 -3.07
N TYR A 55 1.96 -17.10 -2.13
CA TYR A 55 0.64 -16.56 -2.41
C TYR A 55 0.70 -15.21 -3.16
N ILE A 56 1.54 -14.27 -2.72
CA ILE A 56 1.77 -12.99 -3.41
C ILE A 56 2.32 -13.23 -4.82
N LEU A 57 3.29 -14.15 -4.95
CA LEU A 57 3.89 -14.48 -6.25
C LEU A 57 2.87 -15.09 -7.22
N ASP A 58 2.02 -15.99 -6.76
CA ASP A 58 1.01 -16.63 -7.60
C ASP A 58 0.01 -15.63 -8.15
N ILE A 59 -0.50 -14.73 -7.30
CA ILE A 59 -1.43 -13.69 -7.70
C ILE A 59 -0.75 -12.67 -8.63
N THR A 60 0.44 -12.20 -8.26
CA THR A 60 1.12 -11.17 -9.06
C THR A 60 1.56 -11.70 -10.42
N LYS A 61 2.04 -12.94 -10.52
CA LYS A 61 2.37 -13.58 -11.80
C LYS A 61 1.15 -13.81 -12.70
N ALA A 62 -0.03 -14.04 -12.10
CA ALA A 62 -1.26 -14.20 -12.87
C ALA A 62 -1.77 -12.89 -13.47
N PHE A 63 -1.48 -11.75 -12.86
CA PHE A 63 -2.11 -10.48 -13.24
C PHE A 63 -1.16 -9.41 -13.75
N ALA A 64 0.11 -9.36 -13.31
CA ALA A 64 1.06 -8.33 -13.72
C ALA A 64 1.66 -8.60 -15.10
N ASP A 65 2.09 -7.54 -15.78
CA ASP A 65 2.82 -7.64 -17.06
C ASP A 65 4.23 -8.22 -16.84
N SER A 66 4.84 -7.97 -15.66
CA SER A 66 6.08 -8.61 -15.22
C SER A 66 6.21 -8.58 -13.69
N VAL A 67 6.96 -9.54 -13.14
CA VAL A 67 7.26 -9.64 -11.70
C VAL A 67 8.77 -9.74 -11.51
N ILE A 68 9.29 -8.94 -10.59
CA ILE A 68 10.70 -8.99 -10.16
C ILE A 68 10.72 -9.42 -8.70
N VAL A 69 11.62 -10.34 -8.35
CA VAL A 69 11.90 -10.72 -6.96
C VAL A 69 13.32 -10.26 -6.62
N GLN A 70 13.44 -9.41 -5.61
CA GLN A 70 14.74 -9.03 -5.04
C GLN A 70 15.00 -9.88 -3.80
N ASN A 71 16.00 -10.75 -3.88
CA ASN A 71 16.48 -11.52 -2.74
C ASN A 71 17.55 -10.69 -2.01
N PHE A 72 17.50 -10.66 -0.69
CA PHE A 72 18.52 -10.01 0.13
C PHE A 72 18.69 -10.73 1.47
N SER A 73 19.84 -10.49 2.11
CA SER A 73 20.09 -10.97 3.48
C SER A 73 20.11 -9.77 4.41
N PHE A 74 19.59 -9.94 5.61
CA PHE A 74 19.62 -8.91 6.63
C PHE A 74 19.80 -9.51 8.03
N GLU A 75 20.29 -8.69 8.95
CA GLU A 75 20.34 -9.00 10.38
C GLU A 75 19.11 -8.43 11.06
N SER A 76 18.29 -9.27 11.69
CA SER A 76 17.20 -8.84 12.56
C SER A 76 17.81 -8.34 13.87
N ALA A 77 17.66 -7.05 14.14
CA ALA A 77 18.12 -6.46 15.40
C ALA A 77 17.33 -7.03 16.60
N LEU A 78 16.07 -7.34 16.38
CA LEU A 78 15.16 -7.89 17.39
C LEU A 78 15.49 -9.34 17.76
N GLU A 79 15.75 -10.20 16.77
CA GLU A 79 16.06 -11.63 16.99
C GLU A 79 17.56 -11.90 17.11
N LYS A 80 18.42 -10.93 16.74
CA LYS A 80 19.90 -11.09 16.68
C LYS A 80 20.31 -12.28 15.81
N LYS A 81 19.68 -12.38 14.65
CA LYS A 81 19.80 -13.50 13.72
C LYS A 81 19.75 -13.00 12.27
N SER A 82 20.51 -13.67 11.41
CA SER A 82 20.46 -13.43 9.96
C SER A 82 19.28 -14.13 9.31
N HIS A 83 18.60 -13.42 8.42
CA HIS A 83 17.49 -13.93 7.64
C HIS A 83 17.64 -13.63 6.15
N GLN A 84 16.90 -14.37 5.32
CA GLN A 84 16.68 -14.04 3.91
C GLN A 84 15.38 -13.25 3.79
N GLY A 85 15.41 -12.16 3.04
CA GLY A 85 14.25 -11.35 2.72
C GLY A 85 13.97 -11.33 1.22
N PHE A 86 12.72 -11.01 0.84
CA PHE A 86 12.22 -11.08 -0.52
C PHE A 86 11.29 -9.92 -0.84
N ASN A 87 11.79 -8.84 -1.46
CA ASN A 87 10.88 -7.85 -2.03
C ASN A 87 10.29 -8.39 -3.34
N ILE A 88 8.98 -8.20 -3.53
CA ILE A 88 8.27 -8.61 -4.73
C ILE A 88 7.74 -7.35 -5.42
N VAL A 89 8.00 -7.21 -6.73
CA VAL A 89 7.59 -6.07 -7.53
C VAL A 89 6.71 -6.53 -8.68
N ALA A 90 5.43 -6.23 -8.61
CA ALA A 90 4.48 -6.50 -9.70
C ALA A 90 4.31 -5.24 -10.55
N ARG A 91 4.63 -5.34 -11.84
CA ARG A 91 4.68 -4.20 -12.76
C ARG A 91 3.54 -4.23 -13.75
N PHE A 92 2.87 -3.09 -13.91
CA PHE A 92 1.80 -2.87 -14.89
C PHE A 92 2.19 -1.70 -15.79
N ASN A 93 2.08 -1.87 -17.11
CA ASN A 93 2.54 -0.92 -18.12
C ASN A 93 4.01 -0.49 -17.92
N PRO A 94 4.96 -1.45 -17.86
CA PRO A 94 6.36 -1.17 -17.51
C PRO A 94 7.11 -0.33 -18.56
N SER A 95 6.58 -0.18 -19.76
CA SER A 95 7.14 0.64 -20.85
C SER A 95 6.78 2.12 -20.75
N SER A 96 5.88 2.51 -19.84
CA SER A 96 5.51 3.92 -19.66
C SER A 96 6.70 4.72 -19.11
N GLU A 97 6.91 5.92 -19.66
CA GLU A 97 7.93 6.86 -19.17
C GLU A 97 7.64 7.37 -17.75
N THR A 98 6.38 7.42 -17.37
CA THR A 98 5.95 7.80 -16.01
C THR A 98 5.67 6.55 -15.21
N GLN A 99 6.45 6.32 -14.17
CA GLN A 99 6.30 5.20 -13.25
C GLN A 99 5.91 5.72 -11.87
N ILE A 100 4.92 5.08 -11.24
CA ILE A 100 4.59 5.29 -9.82
C ILE A 100 4.79 4.00 -9.03
N LEU A 101 4.96 4.13 -7.72
CA LEU A 101 5.06 3.00 -6.80
C LEU A 101 3.92 3.09 -5.78
N ILE A 102 3.26 1.97 -5.53
CA ILE A 102 2.38 1.79 -4.38
C ILE A 102 2.90 0.57 -3.63
N GLY A 103 3.28 0.73 -2.36
CA GLY A 103 3.95 -0.29 -1.57
C GLY A 103 3.23 -0.62 -0.29
N ALA A 104 3.52 -1.80 0.25
CA ALA A 104 3.13 -2.25 1.59
C ALA A 104 4.11 -3.32 2.05
N HIS A 105 4.37 -3.43 3.36
CA HIS A 105 5.13 -4.55 3.88
C HIS A 105 4.23 -5.78 4.05
N TRP A 106 4.83 -6.98 3.95
CA TRP A 106 4.08 -8.24 4.01
C TRP A 106 4.54 -9.18 5.14
N ASP A 107 5.69 -8.91 5.73
CA ASP A 107 6.18 -9.61 6.92
C ASP A 107 5.38 -9.22 8.17
N THR A 108 5.68 -9.86 9.28
CA THR A 108 5.13 -9.49 10.59
C THR A 108 6.20 -9.56 11.67
N ARG A 109 5.95 -8.83 12.73
CA ARG A 109 6.79 -8.82 13.92
C ARG A 109 6.88 -10.21 14.56
N PRO A 110 8.09 -10.70 14.89
CA PRO A 110 8.29 -12.01 15.50
C PRO A 110 7.83 -12.06 16.95
N TYR A 111 7.60 -10.92 17.60
CA TYR A 111 7.25 -10.83 19.02
C TYR A 111 6.12 -9.83 19.27
N ALA A 112 5.15 -10.20 20.12
CA ALA A 112 4.11 -9.28 20.60
C ALA A 112 4.63 -8.41 21.75
N ASP A 113 5.71 -7.65 21.51
CA ASP A 113 6.47 -6.94 22.54
C ASP A 113 5.79 -5.67 23.07
N ARG A 114 4.62 -5.29 22.51
CA ARG A 114 3.72 -4.24 22.99
C ARG A 114 2.46 -4.78 23.65
N ASP A 115 2.34 -6.10 23.79
CA ASP A 115 1.18 -6.73 24.46
C ASP A 115 1.12 -6.35 25.95
N LEU A 116 -0.09 -6.19 26.47
CA LEU A 116 -0.29 -5.89 27.89
C LEU A 116 0.02 -7.09 28.79
N GLU A 117 -0.11 -8.30 28.25
CA GLU A 117 0.15 -9.53 28.99
C GLU A 117 1.56 -10.05 28.70
N LYS A 118 2.46 -9.99 29.67
CA LYS A 118 3.87 -10.45 29.54
C LYS A 118 4.02 -11.87 28.99
N LYS A 119 3.05 -12.77 29.23
CA LYS A 119 3.04 -14.13 28.69
C LYS A 119 2.96 -14.18 27.16
N ASN A 120 2.54 -13.08 26.51
CA ASN A 120 2.42 -12.96 25.07
C ASN A 120 3.68 -12.38 24.39
N PHE A 121 4.59 -11.73 25.14
CA PHE A 121 5.71 -10.96 24.61
C PHE A 121 6.59 -11.68 23.57
N TYR A 122 6.75 -12.98 23.69
CA TYR A 122 7.55 -13.80 22.78
C TYR A 122 6.71 -14.59 21.77
N LYS A 123 5.42 -14.28 21.64
CA LYS A 123 4.56 -14.86 20.63
C LYS A 123 4.65 -14.03 19.37
N PRO A 124 4.77 -14.64 18.18
CA PRO A 124 4.63 -13.91 16.93
C PRO A 124 3.20 -13.40 16.76
N ILE A 125 3.03 -12.29 16.04
CA ILE A 125 1.72 -11.70 15.77
C ILE A 125 1.15 -12.16 14.43
N LEU A 126 -0.18 -12.12 14.27
CA LEU A 126 -0.82 -12.38 12.98
C LEU A 126 -0.68 -11.19 12.01
N GLY A 127 -0.54 -9.96 12.52
CA GLY A 127 -0.34 -8.79 11.68
C GLY A 127 -1.46 -8.58 10.67
N ALA A 128 -2.72 -8.62 11.11
CA ALA A 128 -3.85 -8.45 10.21
C ALA A 128 -3.98 -7.03 9.68
N ASN A 129 -3.73 -6.04 10.54
CA ASN A 129 -3.64 -4.66 10.12
C ASN A 129 -2.22 -4.32 9.68
N ASP A 130 -1.24 -4.79 10.42
CA ASP A 130 0.19 -4.58 10.33
C ASP A 130 0.90 -5.81 9.73
N GLY A 131 1.15 -5.96 8.49
CA GLY A 131 1.04 -5.30 7.19
C GLY A 131 0.06 -6.00 6.25
N ALA A 132 -0.77 -7.04 6.68
CA ALA A 132 -1.64 -7.73 5.73
C ALA A 132 -2.70 -6.81 5.12
N SER A 133 -3.07 -5.70 5.79
CA SER A 133 -4.08 -4.77 5.28
C SER A 133 -3.62 -4.03 4.03
N GLY A 134 -2.40 -3.50 4.01
CA GLY A 134 -1.82 -2.85 2.84
C GLY A 134 -1.65 -3.84 1.68
N VAL A 135 -1.07 -5.01 1.96
CA VAL A 135 -0.90 -6.10 0.98
C VAL A 135 -2.24 -6.52 0.35
N ALA A 136 -3.31 -6.63 1.15
CA ALA A 136 -4.64 -6.99 0.65
C ALA A 136 -5.16 -5.99 -0.38
N ILE A 137 -4.90 -4.69 -0.19
CA ILE A 137 -5.25 -3.66 -1.17
C ILE A 137 -4.41 -3.83 -2.44
N LEU A 138 -3.09 -4.06 -2.32
CA LEU A 138 -2.21 -4.25 -3.48
C LEU A 138 -2.63 -5.47 -4.32
N LEU A 139 -3.02 -6.59 -3.70
CA LEU A 139 -3.45 -7.79 -4.41
C LEU A 139 -4.75 -7.57 -5.18
N GLU A 140 -5.73 -6.86 -4.62
CA GLU A 140 -6.96 -6.51 -5.35
C GLU A 140 -6.67 -5.47 -6.45
N LEU A 141 -5.76 -4.52 -6.22
CA LEU A 141 -5.29 -3.62 -7.27
C LEU A 141 -4.62 -4.38 -8.42
N ALA A 142 -3.83 -5.41 -8.15
CA ALA A 142 -3.19 -6.23 -9.20
C ALA A 142 -4.23 -6.83 -10.15
N LYS A 143 -5.28 -7.43 -9.62
CA LYS A 143 -6.41 -7.97 -10.38
C LYS A 143 -7.16 -6.89 -11.17
N LEU A 144 -7.38 -5.72 -10.56
CA LEU A 144 -8.07 -4.60 -11.18
C LEU A 144 -7.24 -4.00 -12.33
N LEU A 145 -5.92 -3.82 -12.14
CA LEU A 145 -4.99 -3.30 -13.14
C LEU A 145 -4.80 -4.24 -14.33
N ASN A 146 -4.87 -5.55 -14.12
CA ASN A 146 -4.87 -6.52 -15.21
C ASN A 146 -6.08 -6.34 -16.12
N LYS A 147 -7.25 -6.19 -15.51
CA LYS A 147 -8.53 -6.03 -16.23
C LYS A 147 -8.67 -4.66 -16.89
N ASN A 148 -8.12 -3.63 -16.26
CA ASN A 148 -8.21 -2.24 -16.69
C ASN A 148 -6.77 -1.68 -16.80
N LYS A 149 -6.22 -1.67 -18.03
CA LYS A 149 -4.82 -1.26 -18.21
C LYS A 149 -4.62 0.23 -17.88
N PRO A 150 -3.67 0.57 -16.99
CA PRO A 150 -3.37 1.96 -16.65
C PRO A 150 -2.61 2.64 -17.79
N THR A 151 -2.77 3.97 -17.93
CA THR A 151 -2.05 4.78 -18.92
C THR A 151 -0.62 5.10 -18.51
N ILE A 152 -0.30 4.96 -17.21
CA ILE A 152 1.03 5.13 -16.62
C ILE A 152 1.56 3.79 -16.15
N GLY A 153 2.86 3.71 -15.87
CA GLY A 153 3.46 2.55 -15.21
C GLY A 153 3.08 2.53 -13.73
N VAL A 154 2.52 1.41 -13.28
CA VAL A 154 2.20 1.18 -11.87
C VAL A 154 3.01 0.00 -11.36
N ASN A 155 3.76 0.22 -10.30
CA ASN A 155 4.56 -0.80 -9.66
C ASN A 155 4.00 -1.04 -8.26
N LEU A 156 3.43 -2.22 -8.04
CA LEU A 156 2.98 -2.67 -6.73
C LEU A 156 4.16 -3.38 -6.06
N VAL A 157 4.62 -2.86 -4.94
CA VAL A 157 5.81 -3.37 -4.26
C VAL A 157 5.44 -3.91 -2.90
N PHE A 158 5.78 -5.17 -2.68
CA PHE A 158 5.58 -5.88 -1.43
C PHE A 158 6.95 -5.94 -0.74
N PHE A 159 7.15 -5.10 0.27
CA PHE A 159 8.39 -5.04 1.04
C PHE A 159 8.43 -6.12 2.10
N ASP A 160 9.60 -6.72 2.31
CA ASP A 160 9.84 -7.72 3.35
C ASP A 160 10.71 -7.12 4.46
N ALA A 161 10.63 -7.71 5.65
CA ALA A 161 11.47 -7.36 6.78
C ALA A 161 11.39 -5.87 7.18
N GLU A 162 10.18 -5.31 7.12
CA GLU A 162 9.90 -4.00 7.69
C GLU A 162 10.00 -4.08 9.21
N ASP A 163 9.34 -5.09 9.83
CA ASP A 163 9.00 -5.13 11.24
C ASP A 163 9.99 -5.95 12.10
N SER A 164 11.25 -6.00 11.68
CA SER A 164 12.34 -6.73 12.35
C SER A 164 13.21 -5.85 13.26
N GLY A 165 12.79 -4.61 13.49
CA GLY A 165 13.56 -3.58 14.18
C GLY A 165 13.38 -3.54 15.70
N VAL A 166 14.23 -2.75 16.37
CA VAL A 166 14.14 -2.45 17.80
C VAL A 166 13.86 -0.96 18.01
N SER A 167 13.09 -0.65 19.05
CA SER A 167 12.76 0.73 19.39
C SER A 167 14.03 1.60 19.52
N GLU A 168 13.94 2.86 19.08
CA GLU A 168 15.01 3.86 19.09
C GLU A 168 16.14 3.65 18.05
N GLU A 169 16.11 2.56 17.27
CA GLU A 169 17.04 2.29 16.17
C GLU A 169 16.29 2.24 14.83
N ASN A 170 15.92 3.39 14.28
CA ASN A 170 15.09 3.49 13.07
C ASN A 170 15.58 2.61 11.91
N GLU A 171 16.87 2.63 11.60
CA GLU A 171 17.45 1.84 10.51
C GLU A 171 17.48 0.32 10.79
N SER A 172 17.06 -0.11 11.98
CA SER A 172 16.84 -1.53 12.27
C SER A 172 15.53 -2.06 11.67
N TYR A 173 14.56 -1.18 11.38
CA TYR A 173 13.33 -1.44 10.65
C TYR A 173 13.52 -1.35 9.13
N CYS A 174 12.49 -1.60 8.35
CA CYS A 174 12.37 -1.30 6.92
C CYS A 174 13.51 -1.90 6.06
N LYS A 175 14.04 -3.08 6.41
CA LYS A 175 15.22 -3.67 5.74
C LYS A 175 14.98 -3.89 4.24
N GLY A 176 13.77 -4.29 3.85
CA GLY A 176 13.39 -4.50 2.45
C GLY A 176 13.38 -3.20 1.66
N SER A 177 12.75 -2.15 2.14
CA SER A 177 12.70 -0.87 1.42
C SER A 177 14.06 -0.16 1.42
N ILE A 178 14.89 -0.32 2.47
CA ILE A 178 16.29 0.13 2.45
C ILE A 178 17.06 -0.58 1.33
N PHE A 179 16.93 -1.91 1.23
CA PHE A 179 17.58 -2.67 0.16
C PHE A 179 17.05 -2.27 -1.22
N PHE A 180 15.74 -2.14 -1.37
CA PHE A 180 15.10 -1.71 -2.59
C PHE A 180 15.59 -0.32 -3.04
N ALA A 181 15.60 0.65 -2.14
CA ALA A 181 16.00 2.02 -2.44
C ALA A 181 17.49 2.14 -2.86
N LYS A 182 18.35 1.33 -2.25
CA LYS A 182 19.77 1.27 -2.60
C LYS A 182 20.06 0.48 -3.87
N ASN A 183 19.14 -0.39 -4.32
CA ASN A 183 19.31 -1.31 -5.46
C ASN A 183 18.08 -1.26 -6.39
N LEU A 184 17.65 -0.06 -6.78
CA LEU A 184 16.41 0.15 -7.55
C LEU A 184 16.30 -0.77 -8.78
N PRO A 185 15.31 -1.68 -8.83
CA PRO A 185 15.10 -2.55 -9.98
C PRO A 185 14.26 -1.88 -11.09
N ILE A 186 13.74 -0.68 -10.82
CA ILE A 186 12.82 0.06 -11.68
C ILE A 186 13.35 1.48 -11.86
N PRO A 187 13.53 1.96 -13.09
CA PRO A 187 13.92 3.35 -13.35
C PRO A 187 12.73 4.31 -13.27
N ASN A 188 13.00 5.60 -13.11
CA ASN A 188 12.07 6.71 -13.31
C ASN A 188 10.81 6.70 -12.44
N ILE A 189 10.88 6.19 -11.22
CA ILE A 189 9.78 6.29 -10.24
C ILE A 189 9.61 7.77 -9.88
N LYS A 190 8.46 8.34 -10.18
CA LYS A 190 8.15 9.76 -9.94
C LYS A 190 7.74 10.05 -8.50
N GLU A 191 7.00 9.13 -7.92
CA GLU A 191 6.48 9.23 -6.55
C GLU A 191 6.08 7.86 -6.02
N ALA A 192 6.03 7.73 -4.70
CA ALA A 192 5.63 6.50 -4.02
C ALA A 192 4.57 6.77 -2.95
N ILE A 193 3.67 5.80 -2.77
CA ILE A 193 2.67 5.77 -1.71
C ILE A 193 2.84 4.45 -0.97
N ILE A 194 3.07 4.51 0.33
CA ILE A 194 3.07 3.35 1.22
C ILE A 194 1.70 3.24 1.88
N LEU A 195 1.24 2.01 2.04
CA LEU A 195 -0.03 1.67 2.69
C LEU A 195 0.27 0.78 3.87
N ASP A 196 0.23 1.33 5.06
CA ASP A 196 0.45 0.58 6.29
C ASP A 196 -0.69 0.78 7.29
N MET A 197 -1.06 -0.30 8.00
CA MET A 197 -2.11 -0.30 9.03
C MET A 197 -3.43 0.37 8.56
N VAL A 198 -3.92 -0.01 7.38
CA VAL A 198 -5.08 0.61 6.71
C VAL A 198 -6.37 -0.20 6.82
N GLY A 199 -6.40 -1.23 7.66
CA GLY A 199 -7.52 -2.15 7.81
C GLY A 199 -8.39 -1.94 9.05
N ASP A 200 -7.99 -1.15 10.03
CA ASP A 200 -8.69 -0.94 11.29
C ASP A 200 -10.18 -0.64 11.10
N LYS A 201 -11.06 -1.29 11.89
CA LYS A 201 -12.50 -1.00 11.91
C LYS A 201 -12.83 0.45 12.27
N GLN A 202 -11.97 1.12 13.02
CA GLN A 202 -12.11 2.52 13.43
C GLN A 202 -11.15 3.44 12.64
N LEU A 203 -10.81 3.07 11.41
CA LEU A 203 -9.79 3.69 10.58
C LEU A 203 -9.78 5.21 10.64
N SER A 204 -8.64 5.78 10.98
CA SER A 204 -8.44 7.22 11.11
C SER A 204 -7.06 7.63 10.59
N LEU A 205 -7.01 8.14 9.37
CA LEU A 205 -5.80 8.44 8.59
C LEU A 205 -5.48 9.95 8.68
N PRO A 206 -4.71 10.41 9.67
CA PRO A 206 -4.16 11.75 9.68
C PRO A 206 -3.10 11.90 8.58
N ILE A 207 -2.66 13.12 8.30
CA ILE A 207 -1.51 13.36 7.43
C ILE A 207 -0.24 13.01 8.21
N GLU A 208 0.48 11.97 7.78
CA GLU A 208 1.78 11.60 8.37
C GLU A 208 2.79 12.73 8.12
N ARG A 209 3.61 13.06 9.11
CA ARG A 209 4.40 14.31 9.09
C ARG A 209 5.60 14.26 8.15
N ASN A 210 6.29 13.13 8.02
CA ASN A 210 7.39 12.99 7.07
C ASN A 210 6.87 13.05 5.63
N SER A 211 5.72 12.46 5.36
CA SER A 211 5.01 12.55 4.08
C SER A 211 4.75 13.98 3.65
N LEU A 212 4.33 14.82 4.61
CA LEU A 212 4.11 16.26 4.36
C LEU A 212 5.42 16.98 4.00
N ASN A 213 6.56 16.52 4.52
CA ASN A 213 7.87 17.10 4.20
C ASN A 213 8.43 16.55 2.87
N PHE A 214 8.19 15.28 2.56
CA PHE A 214 8.79 14.60 1.41
C PHE A 214 8.00 14.85 0.11
N ASN A 215 6.66 14.87 0.19
CA ASN A 215 5.80 15.15 -0.97
C ASN A 215 4.51 15.90 -0.59
N PRO A 216 4.60 17.19 -0.20
CA PRO A 216 3.45 17.98 0.23
C PRO A 216 2.39 18.17 -0.87
N ILE A 217 2.79 18.09 -2.14
CA ILE A 217 1.88 18.23 -3.28
C ILE A 217 0.99 16.98 -3.35
N LEU A 218 1.56 15.80 -3.32
CA LEU A 218 0.81 14.55 -3.38
C LEU A 218 -0.10 14.39 -2.16
N VAL A 219 0.40 14.70 -0.95
CA VAL A 219 -0.42 14.70 0.27
C VAL A 219 -1.68 15.56 0.08
N ARG A 220 -1.52 16.80 -0.34
CA ARG A 220 -2.65 17.71 -0.56
C ARG A 220 -3.62 17.15 -1.59
N GLN A 221 -3.12 16.69 -2.73
CA GLN A 221 -3.94 16.13 -3.81
C GLN A 221 -4.76 14.94 -3.34
N LEU A 222 -4.15 14.01 -2.59
CA LEU A 222 -4.84 12.80 -2.11
C LEU A 222 -5.88 13.13 -1.03
N TRP A 223 -5.57 13.96 -0.04
CA TRP A 223 -6.52 14.32 1.01
C TRP A 223 -7.68 15.17 0.48
N ASP A 224 -7.43 16.10 -0.44
CA ASP A 224 -8.49 16.86 -1.13
C ASP A 224 -9.38 15.92 -1.96
N ARG A 225 -8.78 14.93 -2.62
CA ARG A 225 -9.54 13.96 -3.41
C ARG A 225 -10.33 13.01 -2.52
N ALA A 226 -9.74 12.52 -1.43
CA ALA A 226 -10.45 11.72 -0.44
C ALA A 226 -11.68 12.44 0.11
N LYS A 227 -11.57 13.74 0.39
CA LYS A 227 -12.71 14.58 0.80
C LYS A 227 -13.79 14.64 -0.29
N LYS A 228 -13.43 14.83 -1.56
CA LYS A 228 -14.38 14.84 -2.70
C LYS A 228 -15.07 13.49 -2.89
N LEU A 229 -14.37 12.40 -2.66
CA LEU A 229 -14.89 11.03 -2.72
C LEU A 229 -15.65 10.62 -1.44
N ASN A 230 -15.76 11.53 -0.45
CA ASN A 230 -16.40 11.28 0.85
C ASN A 230 -15.79 10.10 1.62
N LEU A 231 -14.45 9.95 1.55
CA LEU A 231 -13.69 8.94 2.28
C LEU A 231 -13.39 9.44 3.70
N LYS A 232 -14.22 9.06 4.66
CA LYS A 232 -14.25 9.66 5.99
C LYS A 232 -13.08 9.30 6.89
N ALA A 233 -12.35 8.24 6.55
CA ALA A 233 -11.13 7.86 7.27
C ALA A 233 -10.04 8.93 7.16
N PHE A 234 -9.93 9.63 6.03
CA PHE A 234 -8.90 10.64 5.79
C PHE A 234 -9.17 11.92 6.57
N LYS A 235 -8.28 12.24 7.53
CA LYS A 235 -8.41 13.41 8.41
C LYS A 235 -7.50 14.54 7.95
N GLY A 236 -8.03 15.75 7.83
CA GLY A 236 -7.27 16.94 7.44
C GLY A 236 -6.41 17.53 8.59
N VAL A 237 -5.84 16.67 9.44
CA VAL A 237 -4.96 17.06 10.54
C VAL A 237 -3.61 16.39 10.39
N VAL A 238 -2.53 17.06 10.79
CA VAL A 238 -1.18 16.51 10.79
C VAL A 238 -1.01 15.60 12.02
N GLY A 239 -0.58 14.37 11.77
CA GLY A 239 -0.31 13.34 12.76
C GLY A 239 1.15 13.32 13.23
N LEU A 240 1.58 12.13 13.62
CA LEU A 240 2.95 11.83 14.05
C LEU A 240 3.91 11.80 12.85
N ALA A 241 5.21 11.87 13.11
CA ALA A 241 6.26 11.47 12.19
C ALA A 241 6.56 10.00 12.46
N ILE A 242 6.34 9.16 11.47
CA ILE A 242 6.58 7.71 11.56
C ILE A 242 7.80 7.36 10.71
N TYR A 243 8.62 6.44 11.18
CA TYR A 243 9.66 5.83 10.37
C TYR A 243 9.08 4.55 9.78
N ASP A 244 8.84 4.55 8.48
CA ASP A 244 8.26 3.46 7.72
C ASP A 244 8.88 3.43 6.32
N ASP A 245 8.54 2.47 5.46
CA ASP A 245 9.09 2.19 4.13
C ASP A 245 9.18 3.41 3.20
N HIS A 246 8.34 4.43 3.39
CA HIS A 246 8.44 5.68 2.64
C HIS A 246 9.72 6.47 2.96
N VAL A 247 10.25 6.36 4.18
CA VAL A 247 11.46 7.10 4.60
C VAL A 247 12.70 6.62 3.84
N PRO A 248 13.03 5.31 3.77
CA PRO A 248 14.12 4.81 2.95
C PRO A 248 14.00 5.17 1.46
N LEU A 249 12.80 5.12 0.89
CA LEU A 249 12.57 5.50 -0.51
C LEU A 249 12.97 6.95 -0.79
N PHE A 250 12.63 7.86 0.12
CA PHE A 250 13.03 9.25 0.03
C PHE A 250 14.52 9.44 0.28
N GLN A 251 15.05 8.88 1.37
CA GLN A 251 16.41 9.11 1.82
C GLN A 251 17.48 8.51 0.88
N TYR A 252 17.29 7.28 0.40
CA TYR A 252 18.31 6.56 -0.36
C TYR A 252 18.10 6.58 -1.86
N ALA A 253 16.86 6.80 -2.32
CA ALA A 253 16.53 6.81 -3.75
C ALA A 253 16.04 8.16 -4.27
N ASN A 254 15.89 9.17 -3.43
CA ASN A 254 15.28 10.48 -3.75
C ASN A 254 13.89 10.35 -4.41
N ILE A 255 13.12 9.32 -4.05
CA ILE A 255 11.76 9.15 -4.52
C ILE A 255 10.83 9.95 -3.59
N PRO A 256 10.15 11.00 -4.08
CA PRO A 256 9.13 11.70 -3.28
C PRO A 256 8.06 10.71 -2.84
N SER A 257 8.00 10.43 -1.55
CA SER A 257 7.19 9.34 -0.99
C SER A 257 6.29 9.82 0.12
N ILE A 258 5.17 9.15 0.30
CA ILE A 258 4.23 9.37 1.40
C ILE A 258 3.79 8.05 1.99
N ASP A 259 3.30 8.13 3.21
CA ASP A 259 2.71 7.03 3.95
C ASP A 259 1.25 7.33 4.29
N ILE A 260 0.37 6.36 4.04
CA ILE A 260 -1.03 6.36 4.45
C ILE A 260 -1.17 5.34 5.57
N ILE A 261 -1.13 5.84 6.82
CA ILE A 261 -1.03 4.98 8.00
C ILE A 261 -2.02 5.41 9.10
N ASP A 262 -2.63 4.44 9.79
CA ASP A 262 -3.31 4.64 11.05
C ASP A 262 -2.49 4.06 12.22
N PHE A 263 -1.61 4.87 12.77
CA PHE A 263 -0.73 4.46 13.87
C PHE A 263 -1.44 4.43 15.24
N ARG A 264 -2.74 4.76 15.31
CA ARG A 264 -3.54 4.74 16.55
C ARG A 264 -4.56 3.60 16.55
N TYR A 265 -4.10 2.42 16.32
CA TYR A 265 -4.87 1.19 16.13
C TYR A 265 -5.30 0.55 17.47
N PRO A 266 -6.59 0.49 17.81
CA PRO A 266 -7.72 1.10 17.12
C PRO A 266 -7.98 2.55 17.57
N ASN A 267 -7.36 3.05 18.63
CA ASN A 267 -7.55 4.42 19.12
C ASN A 267 -6.51 4.77 20.22
N SER A 268 -6.57 6.01 20.73
CA SER A 268 -5.60 6.52 21.71
C SER A 268 -5.66 5.86 23.10
N PHE A 269 -6.68 5.06 23.39
CA PHE A 269 -6.87 4.42 24.72
C PHE A 269 -6.50 2.94 24.72
N LYS A 270 -6.49 2.30 23.56
CA LYS A 270 -6.18 0.89 23.38
C LYS A 270 -5.26 0.73 22.19
N ASN A 271 -4.26 -0.12 22.31
CA ASN A 271 -3.33 -0.37 21.22
C ASN A 271 -3.30 -1.86 20.89
N TYR A 272 -3.45 -2.19 19.61
CA TYR A 272 -3.30 -3.54 19.08
C TYR A 272 -1.98 -3.71 18.30
N TRP A 273 -1.31 -2.61 17.97
CA TRP A 273 -0.02 -2.62 17.29
C TRP A 273 1.01 -3.41 18.09
N HIS A 274 1.66 -4.37 17.44
CA HIS A 274 2.61 -5.31 18.04
C HIS A 274 2.05 -6.13 19.22
N THR A 275 0.78 -6.52 19.14
CA THR A 275 0.12 -7.38 20.14
C THR A 275 -0.56 -8.57 19.47
N VAL A 276 -0.91 -9.60 20.24
CA VAL A 276 -1.70 -10.75 19.76
C VAL A 276 -3.14 -10.38 19.39
N GLU A 277 -3.58 -9.15 19.66
CA GLU A 277 -4.89 -8.63 19.27
C GLU A 277 -4.94 -8.12 17.83
N ASP A 278 -3.80 -7.99 17.12
CA ASP A 278 -3.80 -7.66 15.70
C ASP A 278 -4.27 -8.83 14.84
N THR A 279 -5.59 -8.94 14.75
CA THR A 279 -6.29 -10.06 14.12
C THR A 279 -7.37 -9.56 13.16
N PRO A 280 -7.84 -10.38 12.19
CA PRO A 280 -8.87 -10.00 11.22
C PRO A 280 -10.17 -9.49 11.86
N LYS A 281 -10.51 -9.93 13.09
CA LYS A 281 -11.69 -9.45 13.81
C LYS A 281 -11.68 -7.95 14.10
N ASN A 282 -10.50 -7.32 14.10
CA ASN A 282 -10.29 -5.90 14.35
C ASN A 282 -10.15 -5.08 13.05
N CYS A 283 -10.17 -5.73 11.89
CA CYS A 283 -10.15 -5.12 10.57
C CYS A 283 -11.53 -5.14 9.91
N SER A 284 -11.71 -4.35 8.84
CA SER A 284 -12.95 -4.33 8.08
C SER A 284 -12.77 -4.13 6.57
N PRO A 285 -13.66 -4.72 5.75
CA PRO A 285 -13.68 -4.45 4.31
C PRO A 285 -13.92 -2.97 3.99
N GLU A 286 -14.73 -2.28 4.80
CA GLU A 286 -15.05 -0.86 4.60
C GLU A 286 -13.78 0.00 4.67
N SER A 287 -12.89 -0.27 5.61
CA SER A 287 -11.62 0.44 5.78
C SER A 287 -10.70 0.25 4.57
N LEU A 288 -10.48 -1.01 4.17
CA LEU A 288 -9.73 -1.32 2.94
C LEU A 288 -10.36 -0.65 1.71
N GLY A 289 -11.70 -0.61 1.66
CA GLY A 289 -12.45 0.02 0.58
C GLY A 289 -12.24 1.53 0.49
N GLN A 290 -12.06 2.23 1.60
CA GLN A 290 -11.77 3.67 1.57
C GLN A 290 -10.42 3.96 0.93
N VAL A 291 -9.37 3.25 1.35
CA VAL A 291 -8.02 3.41 0.80
C VAL A 291 -7.93 2.89 -0.64
N GLY A 292 -8.48 1.70 -0.91
CA GLY A 292 -8.48 1.13 -2.25
C GLY A 292 -9.19 2.01 -3.29
N ARG A 293 -10.34 2.61 -2.95
CA ARG A 293 -11.04 3.58 -3.83
C ARG A 293 -10.19 4.82 -4.12
N LEU A 294 -9.44 5.31 -3.14
CA LEU A 294 -8.53 6.44 -3.37
C LEU A 294 -7.38 6.04 -4.29
N MET A 295 -6.79 4.85 -4.11
CA MET A 295 -5.73 4.36 -4.99
C MET A 295 -6.21 4.16 -6.43
N VAL A 296 -7.40 3.60 -6.63
CA VAL A 296 -8.00 3.47 -7.96
C VAL A 296 -8.23 4.86 -8.59
N ASP A 297 -8.78 5.80 -7.84
CA ASP A 297 -8.96 7.18 -8.34
C ASP A 297 -7.62 7.84 -8.68
N TYR A 298 -6.60 7.66 -7.85
CA TYR A 298 -5.24 8.16 -8.08
C TYR A 298 -4.62 7.59 -9.37
N ILE A 299 -4.81 6.31 -9.65
CA ILE A 299 -4.26 5.66 -10.86
C ILE A 299 -5.01 6.09 -12.12
N PHE A 300 -6.34 6.07 -12.10
CA PHE A 300 -7.17 6.24 -13.31
C PHE A 300 -7.64 7.67 -13.57
N ASN A 301 -7.62 8.55 -12.56
CA ASN A 301 -7.98 9.97 -12.68
C ASN A 301 -6.78 10.91 -12.64
N ARG A 302 -5.66 10.57 -13.31
CA ARG A 302 -4.38 11.30 -13.27
C ARG A 302 -4.47 12.81 -13.57
N LYS A 303 -5.47 13.26 -14.33
CA LYS A 303 -5.71 14.69 -14.58
C LYS A 303 -5.85 15.53 -13.30
N PHE A 304 -6.26 14.92 -12.18
CA PHE A 304 -6.37 15.58 -10.88
C PHE A 304 -5.06 15.58 -10.09
N TYR A 305 -4.09 14.78 -10.51
CA TYR A 305 -2.81 14.57 -9.84
C TYR A 305 -1.61 15.06 -10.68
N SER A 306 -1.85 15.54 -11.92
CA SER A 306 -0.80 16.15 -12.72
C SER A 306 -0.52 17.57 -12.21
N THR A 307 0.73 17.88 -11.93
CA THR A 307 1.18 19.26 -11.71
C THR A 307 1.10 20.01 -13.03
N LYS A 308 0.35 21.11 -13.07
CA LYS A 308 0.52 22.13 -14.11
C LYS A 308 1.71 22.99 -13.78
#